data_5cffedae04ea52d42b18b655fa8c7087
#
_entry.id   5cffedae04ea52d42b18b655fa8c7087
#
_cell.length_a   1.000
_cell.length_b   1.000
_cell.length_c   1.000
_cell.angle_alpha   90.00
_cell.angle_beta   90.00
_cell.angle_gamma   90.00
#
_symmetry.space_group_name_H-M   'P 1'
#
loop_
_entity.id
_entity.type
_entity.pdbx_description
1 polymer ?
#
loop_
_entity_poly.entity_id
_entity_poly.type
_entity_poly.pdbx_seq_one_letter_code
_entity_poly.pdbx_strand_id
1 'polypeptide(L)'
;MDFLGLCQRTRQECGISGSGPTTVVGQSGNLQRLIDWVNTAWMDIQTTHQDWNWLRTTMTFTTVSAQATYALGTGSGTCGVSVATFGMWNRDTFRNYPTAVGNRGEVFMDFIHFQTWRDTYQYGALRYTTTRPVQMSISPEKSICLGPTPNGDYTISGDYYLAPSLMSADADVPALPAQYHMAIVYRAMMSYGAYESAPEVYQRGELEFGKLMRRMTADRLPEATWAGALA
;
A
#
# COMPACT_ATOMS: atom_id res chain seq x y z
N MET A 1 6.53 14.23 12.28
CA MET A 1 7.19 13.71 13.52
C MET A 1 7.80 12.38 13.14
N ASP A 2 8.98 12.09 13.67
CA ASP A 2 9.62 10.79 13.62
C ASP A 2 9.04 9.82 14.68
N PHE A 3 9.43 8.57 14.65
CA PHE A 3 8.91 7.54 15.54
C PHE A 3 9.18 7.83 17.01
N LEU A 4 10.39 8.29 17.35
CA LEU A 4 10.72 8.70 18.70
C LEU A 4 9.82 9.86 19.17
N GLY A 5 9.63 10.87 18.33
CA GLY A 5 8.75 12.01 18.62
C GLY A 5 7.29 11.60 18.82
N LEU A 6 6.78 10.61 18.03
CA LEU A 6 5.45 10.05 18.22
C LEU A 6 5.31 9.35 19.59
N CYS A 7 6.30 8.57 19.98
CA CYS A 7 6.32 7.90 21.30
C CYS A 7 6.36 8.92 22.45
N GLN A 8 7.22 9.94 22.35
CA GLN A 8 7.31 11.01 23.33
C GLN A 8 6.00 11.80 23.42
N ARG A 9 5.39 12.11 22.28
CA ARG A 9 4.12 12.82 22.23
C ARG A 9 2.98 12.00 22.81
N THR A 10 2.88 10.73 22.47
CA THR A 10 1.88 9.80 23.06
C THR A 10 1.98 9.79 24.58
N ARG A 11 3.20 9.72 25.10
CA ARG A 11 3.44 9.74 26.52
C ARG A 11 2.94 11.03 27.19
N GLN A 12 3.23 12.19 26.58
CA GLN A 12 2.75 13.51 27.08
C GLN A 12 1.23 13.56 27.12
N GLU A 13 0.57 13.12 26.06
CA GLU A 13 -0.89 13.13 25.97
C GLU A 13 -1.57 12.16 26.92
N CYS A 14 -0.90 11.05 27.27
CA CYS A 14 -1.37 10.10 28.28
C CYS A 14 -1.10 10.56 29.73
N GLY A 15 -0.37 11.66 29.95
CA GLY A 15 -0.04 12.14 31.29
C GLY A 15 0.94 11.24 32.07
N ILE A 16 1.71 10.39 31.37
CA ILE A 16 2.67 9.48 32.00
C ILE A 16 3.89 10.29 32.52
N SER A 17 4.18 10.21 33.82
CA SER A 17 5.27 10.95 34.46
C SER A 17 6.67 10.46 34.03
N GLY A 18 7.72 11.28 34.20
CA GLY A 18 9.14 11.01 33.90
C GLY A 18 9.60 11.56 32.56
N SER A 19 10.86 11.34 32.16
CA SER A 19 11.40 11.64 30.83
C SER A 19 11.01 10.56 29.85
N GLY A 20 10.51 10.86 28.64
CA GLY A 20 10.12 9.87 27.62
C GLY A 20 11.25 8.92 27.20
N PRO A 21 10.98 7.99 26.30
CA PRO A 21 12.06 7.19 25.73
C PRO A 21 13.08 8.13 25.06
N THR A 22 14.36 7.88 25.28
CA THR A 22 15.48 8.56 24.60
C THR A 22 15.82 7.88 23.28
N THR A 23 15.36 6.64 23.10
CA THR A 23 15.42 5.84 21.88
C THR A 23 14.27 4.84 21.90
N VAL A 24 13.83 4.39 20.74
CA VAL A 24 12.82 3.31 20.61
C VAL A 24 13.44 1.93 20.62
N VAL A 25 14.76 1.83 20.49
CA VAL A 25 15.48 0.56 20.40
C VAL A 25 15.90 0.06 21.78
N GLY A 26 15.71 -1.23 22.04
CA GLY A 26 16.21 -1.89 23.28
C GLY A 26 15.48 -1.47 24.55
N GLN A 27 14.27 -0.96 24.45
CA GLN A 27 13.43 -0.60 25.60
C GLN A 27 12.83 -1.85 26.27
N SER A 28 12.35 -1.70 27.49
CA SER A 28 11.71 -2.76 28.26
C SER A 28 10.55 -2.22 29.11
N GLY A 29 9.70 -3.10 29.62
CA GLY A 29 8.60 -2.75 30.50
C GLY A 29 7.59 -1.78 29.86
N ASN A 30 7.22 -0.73 30.58
CA ASN A 30 6.20 0.22 30.15
C ASN A 30 6.63 1.07 28.94
N LEU A 31 7.93 1.34 28.78
CA LEU A 31 8.43 2.07 27.62
C LEU A 31 8.33 1.24 26.34
N GLN A 32 8.66 -0.05 26.39
CA GLN A 32 8.46 -0.94 25.27
C GLN A 32 6.99 -1.05 24.88
N ARG A 33 6.10 -1.20 25.86
CA ARG A 33 4.66 -1.26 25.64
C ARG A 33 4.11 0.00 24.96
N LEU A 34 4.60 1.18 25.36
CA LEU A 34 4.23 2.45 24.71
C LEU A 34 4.65 2.46 23.24
N ILE A 35 5.85 1.99 22.91
CA ILE A 35 6.37 1.88 21.56
C ILE A 35 5.52 0.90 20.73
N ASP A 36 5.15 -0.24 21.31
CA ASP A 36 4.30 -1.24 20.67
C ASP A 36 2.89 -0.68 20.38
N TRP A 37 2.32 0.12 21.28
CA TRP A 37 1.04 0.78 21.03
C TRP A 37 1.10 1.79 19.89
N VAL A 38 2.19 2.56 19.78
CA VAL A 38 2.40 3.51 18.66
C VAL A 38 2.53 2.75 17.34
N ASN A 39 3.27 1.65 17.31
CA ASN A 39 3.41 0.80 16.13
C ASN A 39 2.09 0.11 15.77
N THR A 40 1.34 -0.38 16.75
CA THR A 40 0.01 -0.97 16.52
C THR A 40 -0.95 0.09 15.96
N ALA A 41 -0.94 1.30 16.52
CA ALA A 41 -1.75 2.40 16.03
C ALA A 41 -1.41 2.77 14.58
N TRP A 42 -0.14 2.78 14.22
CA TRP A 42 0.32 3.01 12.85
C TRP A 42 -0.14 1.91 11.90
N MET A 43 -0.04 0.65 12.31
CA MET A 43 -0.53 -0.49 11.55
C MET A 43 -2.05 -0.44 11.34
N ASP A 44 -2.82 -0.12 12.37
CA ASP A 44 -4.28 0.03 12.30
C ASP A 44 -4.70 1.08 11.27
N ILE A 45 -4.03 2.23 11.23
CA ILE A 45 -4.32 3.30 10.26
C ILE A 45 -4.04 2.83 8.83
N GLN A 46 -2.92 2.16 8.58
CA GLN A 46 -2.56 1.64 7.27
C GLN A 46 -3.56 0.60 6.76
N THR A 47 -4.03 -0.27 7.67
CA THR A 47 -4.93 -1.39 7.32
C THR A 47 -6.40 -1.00 7.25
N THR A 48 -6.79 0.16 7.76
CA THR A 48 -8.18 0.65 7.68
C THR A 48 -8.65 0.78 6.22
N HIS A 49 -7.78 1.26 5.34
CA HIS A 49 -8.00 1.29 3.89
C HIS A 49 -6.73 0.84 3.19
N GLN A 50 -6.86 -0.02 2.17
CA GLN A 50 -5.72 -0.54 1.41
C GLN A 50 -5.28 0.39 0.28
N ASP A 51 -6.11 1.35 -0.08
CA ASP A 51 -5.99 2.25 -1.22
C ASP A 51 -5.63 3.70 -0.85
N TRP A 52 -4.99 3.89 0.31
CA TRP A 52 -4.48 5.20 0.69
C TRP A 52 -3.53 5.79 -0.36
N ASN A 53 -3.77 7.02 -0.78
CA ASN A 53 -2.96 7.70 -1.81
C ASN A 53 -1.46 7.78 -1.45
N TRP A 54 -1.10 7.85 -0.16
CA TRP A 54 0.32 7.85 0.27
C TRP A 54 1.01 6.48 0.21
N LEU A 55 0.25 5.39 0.06
CA LEU A 55 0.80 4.04 -0.16
C LEU A 55 0.93 3.71 -1.65
N ARG A 56 0.39 4.57 -2.52
CA ARG A 56 0.43 4.35 -3.97
C ARG A 56 1.83 4.65 -4.50
N THR A 57 2.35 3.74 -5.29
CA THR A 57 3.62 3.88 -5.99
C THR A 57 3.54 3.27 -7.37
N THR A 58 4.41 3.70 -8.27
CA THR A 58 4.44 3.25 -9.66
C THR A 58 5.52 2.19 -9.84
N MET A 59 5.22 1.17 -10.64
CA MET A 59 6.19 0.19 -11.08
C MET A 59 6.36 0.21 -12.61
N THR A 60 7.52 -0.23 -13.07
CA THR A 60 7.79 -0.48 -14.48
C THR A 60 8.63 -1.75 -14.62
N PHE A 61 8.35 -2.55 -15.65
CA PHE A 61 9.20 -3.66 -16.05
C PHE A 61 9.14 -3.87 -17.57
N THR A 62 10.14 -4.56 -18.10
CA THR A 62 10.20 -4.92 -19.52
C THR A 62 9.79 -6.39 -19.69
N THR A 63 8.93 -6.66 -20.66
CA THR A 63 8.49 -8.01 -20.98
C THR A 63 9.62 -8.81 -21.61
N VAL A 64 9.53 -10.12 -21.46
CA VAL A 64 10.38 -11.09 -22.15
C VAL A 64 9.54 -11.78 -23.21
N SER A 65 10.09 -11.92 -24.42
CA SER A 65 9.39 -12.61 -25.54
C SER A 65 8.94 -14.01 -25.12
N ALA A 66 7.72 -14.36 -25.49
CA ALA A 66 7.08 -15.64 -25.16
C ALA A 66 6.79 -15.90 -23.67
N GLN A 67 6.94 -14.90 -22.79
CA GLN A 67 6.57 -15.00 -21.39
C GLN A 67 5.26 -14.23 -21.12
N ALA A 68 4.21 -14.93 -20.69
CA ALA A 68 2.89 -14.35 -20.42
C ALA A 68 2.68 -13.96 -18.94
N THR A 69 3.44 -14.55 -18.01
CA THR A 69 3.22 -14.37 -16.56
C THR A 69 4.46 -13.82 -15.88
N TYR A 70 4.28 -12.78 -15.06
CA TYR A 70 5.32 -12.05 -14.33
C TYR A 70 5.02 -12.07 -12.84
N ALA A 71 5.78 -12.89 -12.10
CA ALA A 71 5.64 -12.99 -10.65
C ALA A 71 6.17 -11.74 -9.94
N LEU A 72 5.74 -11.54 -8.68
CA LEU A 72 6.37 -10.57 -7.79
C LEU A 72 7.85 -10.91 -7.62
N GLY A 73 8.71 -9.90 -7.70
CA GLY A 73 10.16 -10.04 -7.60
C GLY A 73 10.86 -8.89 -8.30
N THR A 74 12.16 -8.73 -8.04
CA THR A 74 13.02 -7.68 -8.62
C THR A 74 14.02 -8.21 -9.66
N GLY A 75 13.95 -9.50 -9.96
CA GLY A 75 14.80 -10.15 -10.95
C GLY A 75 14.28 -10.06 -12.39
N SER A 76 15.08 -10.54 -13.34
CA SER A 76 14.65 -10.65 -14.75
C SER A 76 13.45 -11.58 -14.88
N GLY A 77 12.51 -11.21 -15.75
CA GLY A 77 11.27 -11.98 -15.95
C GLY A 77 10.25 -11.87 -14.81
N THR A 78 10.43 -10.90 -13.90
CA THR A 78 9.47 -10.54 -12.84
C THR A 78 8.87 -9.16 -13.08
N CYS A 79 7.88 -8.78 -12.28
CA CYS A 79 7.21 -7.48 -12.42
C CYS A 79 7.98 -6.29 -11.80
N GLY A 80 9.19 -6.49 -11.29
CA GLY A 80 10.00 -5.44 -10.69
C GLY A 80 9.55 -5.00 -9.28
N VAL A 81 8.59 -5.66 -8.67
CA VAL A 81 8.04 -5.32 -7.35
C VAL A 81 8.41 -6.39 -6.33
N SER A 82 9.01 -5.98 -5.21
CA SER A 82 9.39 -6.90 -4.13
C SER A 82 8.14 -7.48 -3.44
N VAL A 83 8.15 -8.77 -3.18
CA VAL A 83 7.10 -9.47 -2.41
C VAL A 83 6.90 -8.84 -1.03
N ALA A 84 7.99 -8.42 -0.37
CA ALA A 84 7.95 -7.88 0.99
C ALA A 84 7.24 -6.52 1.09
N THR A 85 7.25 -5.73 0.03
CA THR A 85 6.67 -4.37 0.01
C THR A 85 5.35 -4.29 -0.75
N PHE A 86 4.91 -5.40 -1.35
CA PHE A 86 3.70 -5.42 -2.17
C PHE A 86 2.44 -5.58 -1.32
N GLY A 87 1.49 -4.68 -1.48
CA GLY A 87 0.14 -4.77 -0.91
C GLY A 87 -0.91 -5.20 -1.94
N MET A 88 -1.25 -4.30 -2.86
CA MET A 88 -2.33 -4.52 -3.83
C MET A 88 -2.05 -3.81 -5.16
N TRP A 89 -2.43 -4.43 -6.27
CA TRP A 89 -2.38 -3.81 -7.61
C TRP A 89 -3.52 -2.80 -7.81
N ASN A 90 -3.21 -1.65 -8.41
CA ASN A 90 -4.21 -0.74 -8.95
C ASN A 90 -4.48 -1.14 -10.42
N ARG A 91 -5.55 -1.90 -10.63
CA ARG A 91 -5.84 -2.58 -11.90
C ARG A 91 -6.11 -1.64 -13.09
N ASP A 92 -6.58 -0.44 -12.80
CA ASP A 92 -7.04 0.51 -13.82
C ASP A 92 -5.93 1.42 -14.37
N THR A 93 -4.68 1.19 -13.92
CA THR A 93 -3.55 2.07 -14.26
C THR A 93 -2.56 1.45 -15.22
N PHE A 94 -2.74 0.18 -15.57
CA PHE A 94 -1.77 -0.56 -16.37
C PHE A 94 -1.74 -0.08 -17.82
N ARG A 95 -0.53 0.16 -18.30
CA ARG A 95 -0.23 0.61 -19.66
C ARG A 95 0.97 -0.14 -20.21
N ASN A 96 1.08 -0.19 -21.53
CA ASN A 96 2.26 -0.70 -22.19
C ASN A 96 2.66 0.15 -23.39
N TYR A 97 3.93 0.07 -23.73
CA TYR A 97 4.46 0.60 -24.99
C TYR A 97 5.64 -0.25 -25.47
N PRO A 98 5.88 -0.32 -26.81
CA PRO A 98 7.10 -0.96 -27.33
C PRO A 98 8.33 -0.23 -26.80
N THR A 99 9.25 -0.93 -26.13
CA THR A 99 10.42 -0.33 -25.48
C THR A 99 11.26 0.51 -26.46
N ALA A 100 11.40 0.04 -27.70
CA ALA A 100 12.14 0.75 -28.76
C ALA A 100 11.49 2.06 -29.23
N VAL A 101 10.15 2.20 -29.10
CA VAL A 101 9.40 3.38 -29.55
C VAL A 101 9.23 4.40 -28.42
N GLY A 102 9.24 3.93 -27.18
CA GLY A 102 8.99 4.73 -25.99
C GLY A 102 7.51 5.14 -25.84
N ASN A 103 7.24 6.09 -24.96
CA ASN A 103 5.88 6.48 -24.52
C ASN A 103 4.96 6.97 -25.67
N ARG A 104 5.48 7.30 -26.83
CA ARG A 104 4.64 7.68 -27.99
C ARG A 104 3.71 6.57 -28.46
N GLY A 105 4.07 5.31 -28.17
CA GLY A 105 3.26 4.14 -28.48
C GLY A 105 2.45 3.61 -27.30
N GLU A 106 2.24 4.40 -26.24
CA GLU A 106 1.56 3.95 -25.04
C GLU A 106 0.08 3.65 -25.27
N VAL A 107 -0.39 2.54 -24.72
CA VAL A 107 -1.80 2.10 -24.76
C VAL A 107 -2.18 1.57 -23.39
N PHE A 108 -3.40 1.86 -22.95
CA PHE A 108 -4.00 1.22 -21.77
C PHE A 108 -4.20 -0.27 -22.01
N MET A 109 -4.14 -1.03 -20.92
CA MET A 109 -4.40 -2.47 -20.91
C MET A 109 -5.74 -2.73 -20.21
N ASP A 110 -6.60 -3.51 -20.87
CA ASP A 110 -7.87 -3.89 -20.31
C ASP A 110 -7.68 -4.99 -19.25
N PHE A 111 -8.25 -4.76 -18.07
CA PHE A 111 -8.28 -5.79 -17.02
C PHE A 111 -9.39 -6.81 -17.33
N ILE A 112 -9.03 -8.09 -17.34
CA ILE A 112 -9.96 -9.21 -17.43
C ILE A 112 -9.81 -10.15 -16.24
N HIS A 113 -10.86 -10.86 -15.87
CA HIS A 113 -10.82 -11.84 -14.79
C HIS A 113 -9.82 -12.96 -15.10
N PHE A 114 -9.12 -13.45 -14.06
CA PHE A 114 -8.08 -14.48 -14.21
C PHE A 114 -8.60 -15.75 -14.86
N GLN A 115 -9.82 -16.20 -14.53
CA GLN A 115 -10.40 -17.37 -15.19
C GLN A 115 -10.60 -17.15 -16.69
N THR A 116 -11.14 -15.99 -17.08
CA THR A 116 -11.31 -15.61 -18.49
C THR A 116 -9.97 -15.54 -19.22
N TRP A 117 -8.94 -14.97 -18.58
CA TRP A 117 -7.60 -14.94 -19.13
C TRP A 117 -7.05 -16.36 -19.37
N ARG A 118 -7.20 -17.29 -18.40
CA ARG A 118 -6.78 -18.68 -18.53
C ARG A 118 -7.47 -19.37 -19.71
N ASP A 119 -8.78 -19.24 -19.78
CA ASP A 119 -9.59 -19.91 -20.80
C ASP A 119 -9.27 -19.39 -22.20
N THR A 120 -8.88 -18.11 -22.33
CA THR A 120 -8.58 -17.44 -23.60
C THR A 120 -7.12 -17.68 -24.03
N TYR A 121 -6.16 -17.46 -23.11
CA TYR A 121 -4.73 -17.38 -23.47
C TYR A 121 -3.89 -18.55 -22.98
N GLN A 122 -4.33 -19.28 -21.96
CA GLN A 122 -3.61 -20.45 -21.45
C GLN A 122 -4.11 -21.75 -22.07
N TYR A 123 -5.41 -21.87 -22.31
CA TYR A 123 -6.04 -23.10 -22.82
C TYR A 123 -6.75 -22.94 -24.16
N GLY A 124 -7.12 -21.72 -24.54
CA GLY A 124 -7.87 -21.42 -25.73
C GLY A 124 -7.07 -21.43 -27.03
N ALA A 125 -7.75 -21.12 -28.14
CA ALA A 125 -7.15 -21.03 -29.47
C ALA A 125 -6.03 -19.97 -29.56
N LEU A 126 -6.07 -18.94 -28.70
CA LEU A 126 -5.09 -17.86 -28.64
C LEU A 126 -3.81 -18.21 -27.84
N ARG A 127 -3.71 -19.44 -27.32
CA ARG A 127 -2.55 -19.90 -26.54
C ARG A 127 -1.21 -19.71 -27.25
N TYR A 128 -1.16 -19.90 -28.55
CA TYR A 128 0.06 -19.79 -29.35
C TYR A 128 0.20 -18.44 -30.06
N THR A 129 -0.76 -17.54 -29.86
CA THR A 129 -0.70 -16.21 -30.47
C THR A 129 0.23 -15.33 -29.64
N THR A 130 1.31 -14.87 -30.29
CA THR A 130 2.24 -13.93 -29.70
C THR A 130 2.14 -12.59 -30.43
N THR A 131 1.82 -11.53 -29.69
CA THR A 131 1.74 -10.16 -30.22
C THR A 131 1.85 -9.17 -29.06
N ARG A 132 1.64 -7.90 -29.30
CA ARG A 132 1.57 -6.88 -28.27
C ARG A 132 0.45 -7.22 -27.27
N PRO A 133 0.73 -7.27 -25.96
CA PRO A 133 -0.30 -7.46 -24.95
C PRO A 133 -1.25 -6.26 -24.90
N VAL A 134 -2.55 -6.51 -24.90
CA VAL A 134 -3.61 -5.48 -24.79
C VAL A 134 -4.51 -5.71 -23.59
N GLN A 135 -4.48 -6.92 -23.04
CA GLN A 135 -5.23 -7.31 -21.86
C GLN A 135 -4.29 -7.78 -20.75
N MET A 136 -4.74 -7.60 -19.53
CA MET A 136 -4.00 -8.09 -18.37
C MET A 136 -4.93 -8.72 -17.35
N SER A 137 -4.39 -9.61 -16.57
CA SER A 137 -5.06 -10.21 -15.42
C SER A 137 -4.10 -10.35 -14.25
N ILE A 138 -4.64 -10.65 -13.09
CA ILE A 138 -3.86 -10.91 -11.88
C ILE A 138 -4.20 -12.32 -11.39
N SER A 139 -3.17 -13.15 -11.24
CA SER A 139 -3.32 -14.49 -10.71
C SER A 139 -3.62 -14.51 -9.21
N PRO A 140 -4.09 -15.63 -8.65
CA PRO A 140 -4.25 -15.78 -7.19
C PRO A 140 -2.95 -15.50 -6.41
N GLU A 141 -1.78 -15.83 -7.00
CA GLU A 141 -0.46 -15.55 -6.43
C GLU A 141 0.01 -14.09 -6.64
N LYS A 142 -0.90 -13.20 -7.07
CA LYS A 142 -0.61 -11.79 -7.36
C LYS A 142 0.32 -11.53 -8.53
N SER A 143 0.62 -12.53 -9.35
CA SER A 143 1.41 -12.37 -10.59
C SER A 143 0.60 -11.61 -11.66
N ILE A 144 1.28 -10.79 -12.45
CA ILE A 144 0.69 -10.12 -13.61
C ILE A 144 0.67 -11.11 -14.78
N CYS A 145 -0.50 -11.31 -15.36
CA CYS A 145 -0.73 -12.17 -16.52
C CYS A 145 -1.10 -11.30 -17.72
N LEU A 146 -0.33 -11.40 -18.80
CA LEU A 146 -0.51 -10.61 -20.01
C LEU A 146 -1.23 -11.42 -21.09
N GLY A 147 -2.07 -10.78 -21.86
CA GLY A 147 -2.77 -11.40 -22.97
C GLY A 147 -2.90 -10.43 -24.16
N PRO A 148 -2.60 -10.87 -25.39
CA PRO A 148 -1.83 -12.05 -25.79
C PRO A 148 -0.40 -12.10 -25.23
N THR A 149 0.28 -13.26 -25.34
CA THR A 149 1.67 -13.40 -24.93
C THR A 149 2.58 -12.44 -25.70
N PRO A 150 3.47 -11.67 -25.05
CA PRO A 150 4.36 -10.74 -25.70
C PRO A 150 5.25 -11.40 -26.77
N ASN A 151 5.38 -10.79 -27.95
CA ASN A 151 6.27 -11.22 -29.01
C ASN A 151 7.62 -10.48 -29.01
N GLY A 152 7.86 -9.61 -28.03
CA GLY A 152 9.08 -8.82 -27.93
C GLY A 152 9.10 -7.98 -26.65
N ASP A 153 9.97 -6.97 -26.64
CA ASP A 153 10.20 -6.10 -25.50
C ASP A 153 9.19 -4.95 -25.45
N TYR A 154 8.29 -5.03 -24.51
CA TYR A 154 7.35 -3.97 -24.16
C TYR A 154 7.63 -3.50 -22.74
N THR A 155 7.61 -2.21 -22.51
CA THR A 155 7.63 -1.66 -21.17
C THR A 155 6.20 -1.61 -20.64
N ILE A 156 5.97 -2.29 -19.54
CA ILE A 156 4.71 -2.25 -18.80
C ILE A 156 4.88 -1.27 -17.64
N SER A 157 3.94 -0.37 -17.47
CA SER A 157 3.85 0.52 -16.31
C SER A 157 2.49 0.38 -15.65
N GLY A 158 2.45 0.57 -14.33
CA GLY A 158 1.23 0.53 -13.56
C GLY A 158 1.50 0.94 -12.12
N ASP A 159 0.44 1.11 -11.36
CA ASP A 159 0.54 1.49 -9.96
C ASP A 159 0.15 0.33 -9.05
N TYR A 160 0.73 0.34 -7.87
CA TYR A 160 0.37 -0.56 -6.80
C TYR A 160 0.42 0.17 -5.46
N TYR A 161 -0.19 -0.42 -4.45
CA TYR A 161 -0.15 0.07 -3.08
C TYR A 161 0.85 -0.76 -2.28
N LEU A 162 1.62 -0.08 -1.44
CA LEU A 162 2.58 -0.71 -0.54
C LEU A 162 1.87 -1.49 0.56
N ALA A 163 2.49 -2.58 0.98
CA ALA A 163 2.05 -3.30 2.17
C ALA A 163 2.26 -2.45 3.42
N PRO A 164 1.41 -2.58 4.43
CA PRO A 164 1.63 -1.96 5.73
C PRO A 164 2.99 -2.33 6.32
N SER A 165 3.67 -1.35 6.90
CA SER A 165 5.01 -1.52 7.49
C SER A 165 5.08 -0.93 8.89
N LEU A 166 5.91 -1.55 9.76
CA LEU A 166 6.21 -1.04 11.08
C LEU A 166 7.39 -0.07 11.04
N MET A 167 7.45 0.83 12.01
CA MET A 167 8.62 1.65 12.29
C MET A 167 9.57 0.92 13.23
N SER A 168 10.88 1.05 13.05
CA SER A 168 11.91 0.32 13.80
C SER A 168 13.01 1.20 14.38
N ALA A 169 13.35 2.29 13.72
CA ALA A 169 14.39 3.22 14.12
C ALA A 169 13.82 4.55 14.64
N ASP A 170 14.54 5.24 15.48
CA ASP A 170 14.14 6.53 16.07
C ASP A 170 13.73 7.56 15.02
N ALA A 171 14.48 7.61 13.93
CA ALA A 171 14.31 8.58 12.84
C ALA A 171 13.28 8.14 11.78
N ASP A 172 12.65 6.97 11.92
CA ASP A 172 11.63 6.53 10.99
C ASP A 172 10.44 7.50 10.98
N VAL A 173 10.04 7.93 9.80
CA VAL A 173 8.91 8.84 9.62
C VAL A 173 7.77 8.07 8.93
N PRO A 174 6.57 8.03 9.51
CA PRO A 174 5.46 7.38 8.86
C PRO A 174 5.15 8.04 7.50
N ALA A 175 4.81 7.24 6.51
CA ALA A 175 4.46 7.71 5.15
C ALA A 175 3.19 8.59 5.12
N LEU A 176 2.44 8.58 6.20
CA LEU A 176 1.29 9.45 6.45
C LEU A 176 1.69 10.94 6.35
N PRO A 177 0.90 11.81 5.69
CA PRO A 177 1.18 13.25 5.68
C PRO A 177 1.30 13.84 7.08
N ALA A 178 2.27 14.73 7.29
CA ALA A 178 2.67 15.26 8.60
C ALA A 178 1.51 15.86 9.41
N GLN A 179 0.51 16.44 8.74
CA GLN A 179 -0.69 17.01 9.36
C GLN A 179 -1.57 15.96 10.06
N TYR A 180 -1.43 14.69 9.73
CA TYR A 180 -2.19 13.57 10.30
C TYR A 180 -1.39 12.72 11.28
N HIS A 181 -0.11 13.04 11.55
CA HIS A 181 0.73 12.26 12.48
C HIS A 181 0.09 12.12 13.87
N MET A 182 -0.67 13.11 14.32
CA MET A 182 -1.40 13.04 15.60
C MET A 182 -2.48 11.95 15.64
N ALA A 183 -2.94 11.44 14.50
CA ALA A 183 -3.87 10.29 14.48
C ALA A 183 -3.24 9.05 15.10
N ILE A 184 -1.94 8.81 14.86
CA ILE A 184 -1.19 7.70 15.46
C ILE A 184 -1.16 7.87 16.99
N VAL A 185 -0.88 9.09 17.47
CA VAL A 185 -0.84 9.41 18.90
C VAL A 185 -2.20 9.13 19.55
N TYR A 186 -3.28 9.65 18.96
CA TYR A 186 -4.63 9.49 19.54
C TYR A 186 -5.11 8.02 19.49
N ARG A 187 -4.74 7.26 18.48
CA ARG A 187 -5.04 5.84 18.42
C ARG A 187 -4.25 5.06 19.50
N ALA A 188 -2.98 5.41 19.72
CA ALA A 188 -2.16 4.81 20.77
C ALA A 188 -2.67 5.16 22.20
N MET A 189 -3.21 6.41 22.41
CA MET A 189 -3.87 6.81 23.66
C MET A 189 -5.06 5.92 24.01
N MET A 190 -5.82 5.44 23.02
CA MET A 190 -6.93 4.51 23.27
C MET A 190 -6.41 3.19 23.84
N SER A 191 -5.30 2.67 23.32
CA SER A 191 -4.68 1.44 23.84
C SER A 191 -4.16 1.62 25.27
N TYR A 192 -3.54 2.76 25.54
CA TYR A 192 -3.10 3.10 26.90
C TYR A 192 -4.30 3.25 27.86
N GLY A 193 -5.34 4.01 27.46
CA GLY A 193 -6.52 4.22 28.31
C GLY A 193 -7.26 2.94 28.65
N ALA A 194 -7.33 2.00 27.69
CA ALA A 194 -7.87 0.66 27.93
C ALA A 194 -7.01 -0.17 28.90
N TYR A 195 -5.70 -0.07 28.79
CA TYR A 195 -4.78 -0.81 29.65
C TYR A 195 -4.75 -0.29 31.11
N GLU A 196 -4.64 1.04 31.31
CA GLU A 196 -4.55 1.68 32.61
C GLU A 196 -5.94 1.94 33.25
N SER A 197 -7.02 1.49 32.62
CA SER A 197 -8.40 1.79 33.05
C SER A 197 -8.65 3.31 33.22
N ALA A 198 -8.10 4.11 32.28
CA ALA A 198 -8.22 5.57 32.24
C ALA A 198 -9.26 5.99 31.17
N PRO A 199 -10.58 5.98 31.50
CA PRO A 199 -11.64 6.23 30.53
C PRO A 199 -11.58 7.63 29.90
N GLU A 200 -11.09 8.63 30.62
CA GLU A 200 -10.95 9.98 30.11
C GLU A 200 -9.92 10.08 28.98
N VAL A 201 -8.78 9.39 29.13
CA VAL A 201 -7.75 9.30 28.10
C VAL A 201 -8.26 8.55 26.87
N TYR A 202 -8.97 7.44 27.09
CA TYR A 202 -9.59 6.66 26.03
C TYR A 202 -10.60 7.51 25.22
N GLN A 203 -11.56 8.13 25.88
CA GLN A 203 -12.61 8.95 25.24
C GLN A 203 -12.04 10.14 24.46
N ARG A 204 -11.03 10.83 25.03
CA ARG A 204 -10.32 11.90 24.33
C ARG A 204 -9.61 11.37 23.08
N GLY A 205 -8.90 10.25 23.20
CA GLY A 205 -8.24 9.58 22.08
C GLY A 205 -9.24 9.22 20.98
N GLU A 206 -10.35 8.59 21.31
CA GLU A 206 -11.40 8.18 20.37
C GLU A 206 -12.01 9.39 19.63
N LEU A 207 -12.35 10.45 20.35
CA LEU A 207 -12.95 11.66 19.77
C LEU A 207 -12.01 12.32 18.75
N GLU A 208 -10.75 12.57 19.15
CA GLU A 208 -9.78 13.27 18.29
C GLU A 208 -9.30 12.36 17.13
N PHE A 209 -9.10 11.06 17.37
CA PHE A 209 -8.82 10.09 16.32
C PHE A 209 -9.94 10.07 15.27
N GLY A 210 -11.19 9.97 15.70
CA GLY A 210 -12.34 9.97 14.80
C GLY A 210 -12.47 11.22 13.94
N LYS A 211 -12.13 12.40 14.48
CA LYS A 211 -12.09 13.66 13.73
C LYS A 211 -11.00 13.63 12.64
N LEU A 212 -9.79 13.20 12.99
CA LEU A 212 -8.67 13.14 12.05
C LEU A 212 -8.90 12.08 10.99
N MET A 213 -9.41 10.91 11.36
CA MET A 213 -9.72 9.83 10.40
C MET A 213 -10.73 10.28 9.35
N ARG A 214 -11.83 10.94 9.75
CA ARG A 214 -12.81 11.46 8.79
C ARG A 214 -12.20 12.47 7.81
N ARG A 215 -11.34 13.39 8.30
CA ARG A 215 -10.64 14.35 7.43
C ARG A 215 -9.68 13.65 6.48
N MET A 216 -8.92 12.69 7.00
CA MET A 216 -7.93 11.94 6.22
C MET A 216 -8.60 11.07 5.16
N THR A 217 -9.71 10.42 5.49
CA THR A 217 -10.51 9.65 4.53
C THR A 217 -11.02 10.52 3.38
N ALA A 218 -11.54 11.71 3.70
CA ALA A 218 -12.02 12.64 2.67
C ALA A 218 -10.89 13.23 1.80
N ASP A 219 -9.67 13.38 2.35
CA ASP A 219 -8.55 14.05 1.68
C ASP A 219 -7.61 13.07 0.96
N ARG A 220 -7.53 11.82 1.40
CA ARG A 220 -6.46 10.87 1.00
C ARG A 220 -6.93 9.54 0.44
N LEU A 221 -8.22 9.31 0.33
CA LEU A 221 -8.73 8.20 -0.48
C LEU A 221 -8.92 8.65 -1.93
N PRO A 222 -8.83 7.72 -2.90
CA PRO A 222 -9.18 8.00 -4.28
C PRO A 222 -10.63 8.50 -4.38
N GLU A 223 -10.86 9.47 -5.26
CA GLU A 223 -12.23 9.91 -5.55
C GLU A 223 -13.02 8.76 -6.18
N ALA A 224 -14.20 8.48 -5.64
CA ALA A 224 -15.11 7.51 -6.23
C ALA A 224 -15.69 8.09 -7.53
N THR A 225 -15.16 7.64 -8.67
CA THR A 225 -15.73 7.98 -9.98
C THR A 225 -16.91 7.07 -10.27
N TRP A 226 -18.12 7.63 -10.27
CA TRP A 226 -19.32 6.92 -10.71
C TRP A 226 -19.32 6.89 -12.25
N ALA A 227 -18.85 5.79 -12.84
CA ALA A 227 -18.99 5.54 -14.26
C ALA A 227 -20.38 4.95 -14.55
N GLY A 228 -21.38 5.78 -14.61
CA GLY A 228 -22.74 5.38 -14.96
C GLY A 228 -23.59 6.60 -15.23
N ALA A 229 -24.19 6.67 -16.43
CA ALA A 229 -25.27 7.61 -16.67
C ALA A 229 -26.41 7.25 -15.72
N LEU A 230 -26.84 8.20 -14.91
CA LEU A 230 -28.16 8.15 -14.30
C LEU A 230 -29.16 8.26 -15.42
N ALA A 231 -29.71 7.11 -15.87
CA ALA A 231 -30.82 7.06 -16.81
C ALA A 231 -32.12 7.34 -16.07
#